data_5bf768d144e654d580adf15964c7ceed
#
_entry.id   5bf768d144e654d580adf15964c7ceed
#
_cell.length_a   1.000
_cell.length_b   1.000
_cell.length_c   1.000
_cell.angle_alpha   90.00
_cell.angle_beta   90.00
_cell.angle_gamma   90.00
#
_symmetry.space_group_name_H-M   'P 1'
#
loop_
_entity.id
_entity.type
_entity.pdbx_description
1 polymer ?
#
loop_
_entity_poly.entity_id
_entity_poly.type
_entity_poly.pdbx_seq_one_letter_code
_entity_poly.pdbx_strand_id
1 'polypeptide(L)'
;MSNYSHVFQEFRPIVEQSNEDRLYFLEEDRWIGYPAANDLLDQLKGFLTLPKRSRMPNLLVLSKPNNGKTSIINQFFKLYGEGYVNAENNAVKPVIIVQAPVSPDEKALYMAILDKFWVPFRERDPVAKLRYQVVHCLKLYEVKLLIIDEMNSLLCGSPIKQRTVMNAIK
;
A
#
# COMPACT_ATOMS: atom_id res chain seq x y z
N MET A 1 19.27 19.68 36.29
CA MET A 1 18.27 18.87 35.59
C MET A 1 17.86 19.61 34.32
N SER A 2 18.32 19.17 33.19
CA SER A 2 17.96 19.80 31.91
C SER A 2 16.48 19.58 31.65
N ASN A 3 15.75 20.69 31.56
CA ASN A 3 14.30 20.67 31.36
C ASN A 3 13.99 20.50 29.86
N TYR A 4 13.95 19.26 29.38
CA TYR A 4 13.56 18.93 28.00
C TYR A 4 12.04 18.87 27.82
N SER A 5 11.30 19.80 28.39
CA SER A 5 9.82 19.84 28.33
C SER A 5 9.27 19.91 26.89
N HIS A 6 10.04 20.41 25.95
CA HIS A 6 9.71 20.50 24.52
C HIS A 6 9.95 19.20 23.75
N VAL A 7 10.60 18.21 24.37
CA VAL A 7 10.85 16.89 23.76
C VAL A 7 9.84 15.88 24.31
N PHE A 8 9.25 15.07 23.44
CA PHE A 8 8.37 13.97 23.85
C PHE A 8 9.09 13.07 24.86
N GLN A 9 8.35 12.61 25.85
CA GLN A 9 8.91 11.87 26.98
C GLN A 9 9.72 10.64 26.55
N GLU A 10 9.26 9.92 25.53
CA GLU A 10 9.91 8.74 24.96
C GLU A 10 11.27 9.04 24.31
N PHE A 11 11.49 10.28 23.82
CA PHE A 11 12.73 10.69 23.14
C PHE A 11 13.72 11.44 24.03
N ARG A 12 13.33 11.76 25.27
CA ARG A 12 14.23 12.47 26.20
C ARG A 12 15.54 11.74 26.49
N PRO A 13 15.57 10.40 26.65
CA PRO A 13 16.81 9.67 26.85
C PRO A 13 17.84 9.83 25.74
N ILE A 14 17.38 10.09 24.48
CA ILE A 14 18.26 10.25 23.33
C ILE A 14 18.98 11.60 23.36
N VAL A 15 18.38 12.63 23.94
CA VAL A 15 18.98 13.97 24.04
C VAL A 15 20.27 13.94 24.88
N GLU A 16 20.38 12.98 25.80
CA GLU A 16 21.52 12.82 26.70
C GLU A 16 22.60 11.86 26.15
N GLN A 17 22.37 11.27 24.99
CA GLN A 17 23.35 10.38 24.33
C GLN A 17 24.43 11.17 23.56
N SER A 18 25.40 10.43 23.02
CA SER A 18 26.46 11.01 22.20
C SER A 18 25.91 11.70 20.95
N ASN A 19 26.68 12.60 20.37
CA ASN A 19 26.28 13.24 19.11
C ASN A 19 26.13 12.23 17.97
N GLU A 20 26.89 11.15 17.95
CA GLU A 20 26.80 10.08 16.95
C GLU A 20 25.47 9.35 17.09
N ASP A 21 25.08 8.96 18.29
CA ASP A 21 23.79 8.29 18.55
C ASP A 21 22.61 9.20 18.20
N ARG A 22 22.73 10.50 18.49
CA ARG A 22 21.69 11.49 18.16
C ARG A 22 21.55 11.68 16.66
N LEU A 23 22.66 11.69 15.91
CA LEU A 23 22.64 11.77 14.45
C LEU A 23 22.02 10.51 13.86
N TYR A 24 22.45 9.34 14.33
CA TYR A 24 21.86 8.07 13.91
C TYR A 24 20.34 8.05 14.15
N PHE A 25 19.91 8.50 15.35
CA PHE A 25 18.50 8.62 15.67
C PHE A 25 17.74 9.55 14.70
N LEU A 26 18.33 10.65 14.23
CA LEU A 26 17.69 11.57 13.28
C LEU A 26 17.60 11.00 11.86
N GLU A 27 18.53 10.12 11.49
CA GLU A 27 18.56 9.48 10.17
C GLU A 27 17.60 8.29 10.05
N GLU A 28 17.17 7.72 11.18
CA GLU A 28 16.18 6.64 11.15
C GLU A 28 14.82 7.11 10.61
N ASP A 29 14.26 6.31 9.71
CA ASP A 29 12.91 6.57 9.19
C ASP A 29 11.86 6.36 10.29
N ARG A 30 11.15 7.41 10.66
CA ARG A 30 10.15 7.41 11.73
C ARG A 30 8.81 7.90 11.26
N TRP A 31 7.81 7.19 11.72
CA TRP A 31 6.43 7.63 11.57
C TRP A 31 6.09 8.70 12.62
N ILE A 32 5.69 9.87 12.13
CA ILE A 32 5.11 10.94 12.95
C ILE A 32 3.63 11.03 12.58
N GLY A 33 2.77 10.52 13.47
CA GLY A 33 1.33 10.54 13.27
C GLY A 33 0.76 11.97 13.36
N TYR A 34 -0.16 12.30 12.47
CA TYR A 34 -0.95 13.52 12.51
C TYR A 34 -2.44 13.16 12.24
N PRO A 35 -3.40 14.01 12.69
CA PRO A 35 -4.82 13.64 12.69
C PRO A 35 -5.32 13.06 11.36
N ALA A 36 -5.10 13.76 10.24
CA ALA A 36 -5.57 13.29 8.93
C ALA A 36 -4.90 11.97 8.48
N ALA A 37 -3.64 11.71 8.87
CA ALA A 37 -2.99 10.45 8.58
C ALA A 37 -3.57 9.32 9.42
N ASN A 38 -3.84 9.56 10.71
CA ASN A 38 -4.44 8.57 11.59
C ASN A 38 -5.88 8.24 11.14
N ASP A 39 -6.67 9.24 10.76
CA ASP A 39 -8.01 9.04 10.20
C ASP A 39 -7.98 8.16 8.95
N LEU A 40 -7.00 8.36 8.07
CA LEU A 40 -6.84 7.53 6.89
C LEU A 40 -6.41 6.10 7.23
N LEU A 41 -5.49 5.93 8.18
CA LEU A 41 -5.08 4.60 8.67
C LEU A 41 -6.28 3.84 9.27
N ASP A 42 -7.14 4.51 10.04
CA ASP A 42 -8.34 3.90 10.62
C ASP A 42 -9.37 3.52 9.53
N GLN A 43 -9.55 4.36 8.51
CA GLN A 43 -10.40 4.02 7.36
C GLN A 43 -9.88 2.78 6.61
N LEU A 44 -8.57 2.72 6.33
CA LEU A 44 -7.95 1.58 5.66
C LEU A 44 -8.06 0.31 6.52
N LYS A 45 -7.87 0.42 7.83
CA LYS A 45 -8.07 -0.69 8.77
C LYS A 45 -9.52 -1.20 8.73
N GLY A 46 -10.48 -0.30 8.62
CA GLY A 46 -11.89 -0.64 8.47
C GLY A 46 -12.15 -1.55 7.25
N PHE A 47 -11.45 -1.34 6.13
CA PHE A 47 -11.60 -2.20 4.95
C PHE A 47 -11.14 -3.65 5.17
N LEU A 48 -10.16 -3.89 6.04
CA LEU A 48 -9.70 -5.26 6.33
C LEU A 48 -10.75 -6.11 7.04
N THR A 49 -11.67 -5.47 7.75
CA THR A 49 -12.71 -6.13 8.54
C THR A 49 -14.06 -6.20 7.84
N LEU A 50 -14.19 -5.60 6.66
CA LEU A 50 -15.44 -5.60 5.93
C LEU A 50 -15.85 -7.02 5.48
N PRO A 51 -17.11 -7.39 5.66
CA PRO A 51 -17.63 -8.64 5.11
C PRO A 51 -17.64 -8.58 3.58
N LYS A 52 -17.47 -9.74 2.93
CA LYS A 52 -17.59 -9.84 1.47
C LYS A 52 -18.97 -9.37 1.00
N ARG A 53 -18.97 -8.46 0.02
CA ARG A 53 -20.17 -7.90 -0.61
C ARG A 53 -20.09 -8.08 -2.12
N SER A 54 -21.22 -8.00 -2.80
CA SER A 54 -21.26 -8.03 -4.27
C SER A 54 -20.46 -6.89 -4.92
N ARG A 55 -20.40 -5.74 -4.26
CA ARG A 55 -19.51 -4.61 -4.59
C ARG A 55 -18.76 -4.19 -3.35
N MET A 56 -17.46 -4.33 -3.40
CA MET A 56 -16.58 -3.82 -2.35
C MET A 56 -16.40 -2.31 -2.52
N PRO A 57 -16.32 -1.54 -1.42
CA PRO A 57 -16.07 -0.11 -1.51
C PRO A 57 -14.65 0.16 -2.02
N ASN A 58 -14.52 1.29 -2.74
CA ASN A 58 -13.22 1.82 -3.15
C ASN A 58 -13.00 3.17 -2.44
N LEU A 59 -11.77 3.45 -2.08
CA LEU A 59 -11.34 4.72 -1.51
C LEU A 59 -10.34 5.37 -2.47
N LEU A 60 -10.60 6.62 -2.84
CA LEU A 60 -9.67 7.45 -3.60
C LEU A 60 -9.08 8.51 -2.67
N VAL A 61 -7.76 8.48 -2.51
CA VAL A 61 -7.04 9.46 -1.68
C VAL A 61 -6.38 10.50 -2.57
N LEU A 62 -6.84 11.73 -2.47
CA LEU A 62 -6.31 12.87 -3.22
C LEU A 62 -5.60 13.84 -2.28
N SER A 63 -4.39 14.21 -2.62
CA SER A 63 -3.67 15.30 -1.94
C SER A 63 -2.61 15.90 -2.86
N LYS A 64 -2.07 17.05 -2.48
CA LYS A 64 -0.92 17.65 -3.17
C LYS A 64 0.29 16.71 -3.12
N PRO A 65 1.25 16.84 -4.08
CA PRO A 65 2.54 16.15 -3.99
C PRO A 65 3.21 16.39 -2.64
N ASN A 66 4.04 15.46 -2.20
CA ASN A 66 4.81 15.53 -0.96
C ASN A 66 3.98 15.65 0.34
N ASN A 67 2.70 15.29 0.32
CA ASN A 67 1.83 15.25 1.51
C ASN A 67 1.85 13.88 2.22
N GLY A 68 2.90 13.08 2.03
CA GLY A 68 3.09 11.84 2.77
C GLY A 68 2.16 10.68 2.42
N LYS A 69 1.46 10.69 1.25
CA LYS A 69 0.57 9.58 0.85
C LYS A 69 1.28 8.23 0.90
N THR A 70 2.42 8.12 0.25
CA THR A 70 3.21 6.88 0.22
C THR A 70 3.72 6.50 1.62
N SER A 71 4.10 7.48 2.45
CA SER A 71 4.49 7.23 3.85
C SER A 71 3.34 6.64 4.67
N ILE A 72 2.10 7.15 4.49
CA ILE A 72 0.91 6.61 5.16
C ILE A 72 0.66 5.17 4.69
N ILE A 73 0.74 4.91 3.39
CA ILE A 73 0.56 3.57 2.81
C ILE A 73 1.61 2.60 3.36
N ASN A 74 2.88 3.00 3.42
CA ASN A 74 3.96 2.19 3.97
C ASN A 74 3.77 1.93 5.46
N GLN A 75 3.36 2.93 6.23
CA GLN A 75 3.02 2.76 7.64
C GLN A 75 1.85 1.78 7.83
N PHE A 76 0.81 1.90 7.01
CA PHE A 76 -0.31 0.96 7.03
C PHE A 76 0.14 -0.47 6.71
N PHE A 77 0.99 -0.63 5.71
CA PHE A 77 1.54 -1.94 5.34
C PHE A 77 2.38 -2.53 6.48
N LYS A 78 3.22 -1.72 7.12
CA LYS A 78 4.03 -2.14 8.28
C LYS A 78 3.16 -2.63 9.44
N LEU A 79 2.00 -2.01 9.66
CA LEU A 79 1.10 -2.37 10.76
C LEU A 79 0.20 -3.57 10.43
N TYR A 80 -0.25 -3.74 9.19
CA TYR A 80 -1.33 -4.66 8.83
C TYR A 80 -1.08 -5.47 7.56
N GLY A 81 0.00 -5.20 6.83
CA GLY A 81 0.25 -5.76 5.51
C GLY A 81 1.16 -6.99 5.51
N GLU A 82 1.84 -7.27 6.60
CA GLU A 82 2.74 -8.42 6.68
C GLU A 82 1.97 -9.73 6.45
N GLY A 83 2.54 -10.55 5.56
CA GLY A 83 1.99 -11.87 5.29
C GLY A 83 2.20 -12.81 6.48
N TYR A 84 1.29 -13.74 6.66
CA TYR A 84 1.38 -14.75 7.70
C TYR A 84 0.88 -16.11 7.17
N VAL A 85 1.14 -17.15 7.92
CA VAL A 85 0.61 -18.49 7.66
C VAL A 85 -0.58 -18.71 8.57
N ASN A 86 -1.74 -19.06 8.01
CA ASN A 86 -2.96 -19.33 8.78
C ASN A 86 -2.95 -20.73 9.43
N ALA A 87 -3.96 -21.04 10.21
CA ALA A 87 -4.08 -22.34 10.91
C ALA A 87 -4.16 -23.55 9.95
N GLU A 88 -4.53 -23.33 8.69
CA GLU A 88 -4.62 -24.35 7.63
C GLU A 88 -3.30 -24.49 6.86
N ASN A 89 -2.23 -23.85 7.34
CA ASN A 89 -0.91 -23.80 6.71
C ASN A 89 -0.91 -23.13 5.33
N ASN A 90 -1.84 -22.21 5.07
CA ASN A 90 -1.88 -21.40 3.84
C ASN A 90 -1.20 -20.05 4.08
N ALA A 91 -0.44 -19.59 3.08
CA ALA A 91 0.15 -18.26 3.10
C ALA A 91 -0.93 -17.19 2.83
N VAL A 92 -1.06 -16.22 3.73
CA VAL A 92 -2.01 -15.10 3.64
C VAL A 92 -1.25 -13.80 3.43
N LYS A 93 -1.69 -12.98 2.48
CA LYS A 93 -1.18 -11.62 2.23
C LYS A 93 -2.36 -10.65 2.27
N PRO A 94 -2.73 -10.12 3.45
CA PRO A 94 -3.95 -9.33 3.60
C PRO A 94 -3.96 -8.03 2.80
N VAL A 95 -2.79 -7.44 2.58
CA VAL A 95 -2.62 -6.18 1.85
C VAL A 95 -1.57 -6.35 0.75
N ILE A 96 -1.90 -5.87 -0.44
CA ILE A 96 -0.95 -5.78 -1.57
C ILE A 96 -0.84 -4.31 -1.97
N ILE A 97 0.38 -3.83 -2.11
CA ILE A 97 0.69 -2.50 -2.64
C ILE A 97 1.34 -2.66 -4.00
N VAL A 98 0.77 -2.02 -5.01
CA VAL A 98 1.33 -1.94 -6.35
C VAL A 98 1.46 -0.48 -6.77
N GLN A 99 2.47 -0.19 -7.56
CA GLN A 99 2.58 1.08 -8.24
C GLN A 99 1.81 1.02 -9.55
N ALA A 100 1.04 2.06 -9.85
CA ALA A 100 0.35 2.15 -11.12
C ALA A 100 1.36 2.18 -12.29
N PRO A 101 1.09 1.51 -13.41
CA PRO A 101 1.96 1.57 -14.57
C PRO A 101 2.08 2.99 -15.12
N VAL A 102 3.22 3.30 -15.74
CA VAL A 102 3.53 4.64 -16.27
C VAL A 102 2.52 5.11 -17.33
N SER A 103 1.89 4.18 -18.03
CA SER A 103 0.82 4.46 -18.98
C SER A 103 -0.42 3.65 -18.62
N PRO A 104 -1.64 4.13 -18.96
CA PRO A 104 -2.87 3.39 -18.69
C PRO A 104 -2.93 2.14 -19.57
N ASP A 105 -2.43 1.05 -19.05
CA ASP A 105 -2.40 -0.27 -19.66
C ASP A 105 -2.87 -1.33 -18.64
N GLU A 106 -3.99 -1.96 -18.99
CA GLU A 106 -4.59 -3.03 -18.19
C GLU A 106 -3.63 -4.21 -18.00
N LYS A 107 -2.89 -4.57 -19.05
CA LYS A 107 -1.94 -5.66 -19.02
C LYS A 107 -0.79 -5.38 -18.05
N ALA A 108 -0.22 -4.18 -18.14
CA ALA A 108 0.85 -3.74 -17.25
C ALA A 108 0.40 -3.72 -15.78
N LEU A 109 -0.85 -3.32 -15.51
CA LEU A 109 -1.40 -3.38 -14.14
C LEU A 109 -1.48 -4.83 -13.63
N TYR A 110 -1.98 -5.78 -14.43
CA TYR A 110 -2.02 -7.19 -14.02
C TYR A 110 -0.63 -7.76 -13.78
N MET A 111 0.34 -7.41 -14.62
CA MET A 111 1.73 -7.84 -14.44
C MET A 111 2.32 -7.28 -13.14
N ALA A 112 2.08 -6.00 -12.83
CA ALA A 112 2.52 -5.38 -11.57
C ALA A 112 1.91 -6.04 -10.33
N ILE A 113 0.65 -6.50 -10.42
CA ILE A 113 0.00 -7.26 -9.34
C ILE A 113 0.61 -8.66 -9.21
N LEU A 114 0.81 -9.39 -10.31
CA LEU A 114 1.37 -10.75 -10.30
C LEU A 114 2.80 -10.77 -9.77
N ASP A 115 3.59 -9.74 -10.03
CA ASP A 115 4.95 -9.58 -9.52
C ASP A 115 4.99 -9.60 -7.97
N LYS A 116 3.97 -9.05 -7.30
CA LYS A 116 3.86 -9.09 -5.84
C LYS A 116 3.63 -10.49 -5.25
N PHE A 117 3.22 -11.43 -6.09
CA PHE A 117 3.03 -12.83 -5.72
C PHE A 117 4.17 -13.74 -6.18
N TRP A 118 5.18 -13.19 -6.87
CA TRP A 118 6.28 -13.95 -7.47
C TRP A 118 5.80 -15.03 -8.46
N VAL A 119 4.63 -14.77 -9.09
CA VAL A 119 4.06 -15.67 -10.09
C VAL A 119 4.70 -15.40 -11.44
N PRO A 120 5.29 -16.40 -12.10
CA PRO A 120 5.89 -16.21 -13.40
C PRO A 120 4.82 -15.91 -14.47
N PHE A 121 5.08 -14.90 -15.27
CA PHE A 121 4.28 -14.53 -16.44
C PHE A 121 5.21 -14.17 -17.61
N ARG A 122 4.66 -14.14 -18.82
CA ARG A 122 5.40 -13.70 -20.02
C ARG A 122 4.74 -12.43 -20.55
N GLU A 123 5.55 -11.52 -21.07
CA GLU A 123 5.04 -10.30 -21.72
C GLU A 123 4.07 -10.59 -22.87
N ARG A 124 4.20 -11.73 -23.53
CA ARG A 124 3.32 -12.15 -24.63
C ARG A 124 2.03 -12.82 -24.17
N ASP A 125 1.85 -13.05 -22.87
CA ASP A 125 0.62 -13.68 -22.37
C ASP A 125 -0.61 -12.81 -22.67
N PRO A 126 -1.74 -13.45 -23.05
CA PRO A 126 -3.00 -12.74 -23.29
C PRO A 126 -3.50 -12.05 -22.01
N VAL A 127 -4.13 -10.89 -22.13
CA VAL A 127 -4.73 -10.14 -21.02
C VAL A 127 -5.69 -11.01 -20.19
N ALA A 128 -6.51 -11.82 -20.85
CA ALA A 128 -7.43 -12.74 -20.19
C ALA A 128 -6.73 -13.76 -19.26
N LYS A 129 -5.56 -14.27 -19.67
CA LYS A 129 -4.75 -15.17 -18.85
C LYS A 129 -4.20 -14.46 -17.62
N LEU A 130 -3.62 -13.28 -17.80
CA LEU A 130 -3.07 -12.47 -16.70
C LEU A 130 -4.16 -12.10 -15.69
N ARG A 131 -5.32 -11.66 -16.19
CA ARG A 131 -6.49 -11.39 -15.34
C ARG A 131 -6.90 -12.60 -14.52
N TYR A 132 -6.99 -13.77 -15.14
CA TYR A 132 -7.32 -15.01 -14.44
C TYR A 132 -6.31 -15.32 -13.33
N GLN A 133 -5.01 -15.22 -13.64
CA GLN A 133 -3.94 -15.43 -12.66
C GLN A 133 -4.03 -14.44 -11.49
N VAL A 134 -4.26 -13.15 -11.76
CA VAL A 134 -4.45 -12.11 -10.71
C VAL A 134 -5.61 -12.48 -9.80
N VAL A 135 -6.80 -12.76 -10.36
CA VAL A 135 -7.98 -13.12 -9.56
C VAL A 135 -7.74 -14.38 -8.75
N HIS A 136 -7.04 -15.37 -9.32
CA HIS A 136 -6.67 -16.59 -8.62
C HIS A 136 -5.73 -16.29 -7.44
N CYS A 137 -4.67 -15.50 -7.64
CA CYS A 137 -3.72 -15.14 -6.59
C CYS A 137 -4.38 -14.32 -5.48
N LEU A 138 -5.21 -13.33 -5.83
CA LEU A 138 -5.93 -12.53 -4.83
C LEU A 138 -6.82 -13.40 -3.92
N LYS A 139 -7.44 -14.45 -4.48
CA LYS A 139 -8.23 -15.42 -3.71
C LYS A 139 -7.36 -16.37 -2.90
N LEU A 140 -6.31 -16.93 -3.52
CA LEU A 140 -5.43 -17.92 -2.91
C LEU A 140 -4.71 -17.35 -1.67
N TYR A 141 -4.22 -16.11 -1.76
CA TYR A 141 -3.52 -15.41 -0.68
C TYR A 141 -4.46 -14.61 0.23
N GLU A 142 -5.77 -14.77 0.10
CA GLU A 142 -6.79 -14.11 0.91
C GLU A 142 -6.63 -12.58 0.98
N VAL A 143 -6.27 -11.96 -0.14
CA VAL A 143 -6.06 -10.51 -0.21
C VAL A 143 -7.37 -9.79 0.10
N LYS A 144 -7.33 -8.87 1.06
CA LYS A 144 -8.48 -8.06 1.49
C LYS A 144 -8.41 -6.63 0.96
N LEU A 145 -7.21 -6.12 0.76
CA LEU A 145 -7.00 -4.76 0.31
C LEU A 145 -5.89 -4.71 -0.75
N LEU A 146 -6.23 -4.19 -1.92
CA LEU A 146 -5.28 -3.81 -2.96
C LEU A 146 -5.13 -2.29 -2.95
N ILE A 147 -3.93 -1.80 -2.72
CA ILE A 147 -3.57 -0.38 -2.77
C ILE A 147 -2.80 -0.14 -4.06
N ILE A 148 -3.25 0.84 -4.83
CA ILE A 148 -2.57 1.27 -6.06
C ILE A 148 -2.04 2.68 -5.82
N ASP A 149 -0.73 2.80 -5.71
CA ASP A 149 -0.05 4.10 -5.57
C ASP A 149 0.24 4.72 -6.95
N GLU A 150 0.50 6.02 -6.99
CA GLU A 150 0.82 6.78 -8.21
C GLU A 150 -0.26 6.70 -9.32
N MET A 151 -1.54 6.69 -8.92
CA MET A 151 -2.69 6.63 -9.85
C MET A 151 -2.70 7.75 -10.91
N ASN A 152 -1.95 8.84 -10.71
CA ASN A 152 -1.85 9.94 -11.66
C ASN A 152 -1.37 9.49 -13.04
N SER A 153 -0.48 8.51 -13.10
CA SER A 153 0.03 7.95 -14.35
C SER A 153 -1.06 7.35 -15.23
N LEU A 154 -2.09 6.76 -14.60
CA LEU A 154 -3.23 6.18 -15.31
C LEU A 154 -4.17 7.23 -15.91
N LEU A 155 -4.08 8.49 -15.45
CA LEU A 155 -4.89 9.60 -15.96
C LEU A 155 -4.25 10.30 -17.16
N CYS A 156 -3.01 9.97 -17.52
CA CYS A 156 -2.25 10.62 -18.60
C CYS A 156 -2.53 10.08 -20.01
N GLY A 157 -3.38 9.06 -20.16
CA GLY A 157 -3.66 8.44 -21.46
C GLY A 157 -4.95 8.91 -22.13
N SER A 158 -5.26 8.31 -23.29
CA SER A 158 -6.55 8.57 -23.94
C SER A 158 -7.72 8.10 -23.06
N PRO A 159 -8.90 8.75 -23.17
CA PRO A 159 -10.09 8.40 -22.36
C PRO A 159 -10.49 6.92 -22.47
N ILE A 160 -10.26 6.30 -23.64
CA ILE A 160 -10.54 4.88 -23.87
C ILE A 160 -9.63 4.01 -23.00
N LYS A 161 -8.32 4.28 -23.02
CA LYS A 161 -7.34 3.53 -22.21
C LYS A 161 -7.58 3.72 -20.72
N GLN A 162 -7.86 4.94 -20.27
CA GLN A 162 -8.23 5.23 -18.89
C GLN A 162 -9.44 4.39 -18.46
N ARG A 163 -10.51 4.38 -19.28
CA ARG A 163 -11.71 3.59 -19.00
C ARG A 163 -11.42 2.09 -18.92
N THR A 164 -10.55 1.56 -19.78
CA THR A 164 -10.16 0.14 -19.77
C THR A 164 -9.50 -0.23 -18.44
N VAL A 165 -8.51 0.54 -17.99
CA VAL A 165 -7.82 0.30 -16.73
C VAL A 165 -8.76 0.47 -15.54
N MET A 166 -9.60 1.51 -15.53
CA MET A 166 -10.58 1.70 -14.46
C MET A 166 -11.60 0.57 -14.38
N ASN A 167 -11.94 -0.06 -15.51
CA ASN A 167 -12.79 -1.26 -15.53
C ASN A 167 -12.06 -2.50 -15.02
N ALA A 168 -10.74 -2.58 -15.21
CA ALA A 168 -9.92 -3.66 -14.67
C ALA A 168 -9.81 -3.61 -13.12
N ILE A 169 -9.88 -2.41 -12.54
CA ILE A 169 -9.82 -2.19 -11.09
C ILE A 169 -11.17 -2.50 -10.40
N LYS A 170 -12.29 -2.40 -11.13
CA LYS A 170 -13.63 -2.74 -10.61
C LYS A 170 -13.82 -4.24 -10.45
#